data_b7406f2a2a8e45c674ecee9c2d65ab02
#
_entry.id   b7406f2a2a8e45c674ecee9c2d65ab02
#
_cell.length_a   1.000
_cell.length_b   1.000
_cell.length_c   1.000
_cell.angle_alpha   90.00
_cell.angle_beta   90.00
_cell.angle_gamma   90.00
#
_symmetry.space_group_name_H-M   'P 1'
#
loop_
_entity.id
_entity.type
_entity.pdbx_description
1 polymer ?
#
loop_
_entity_poly.entity_id
_entity_poly.type
_entity_poly.pdbx_seq_one_letter_code
_entity_poly.pdbx_strand_id
1 'polypeptide(L)'
;MQPTRNESTTKRPPVRREPLDRSSSDAVIHDGTAYIAAQVPDDGLATVAEQTQSVLDKLDAVLARCGTSKRKLLTATVYCADSRHFDEVNTRWDAWVPWHDPPGCQYVVAKLRKREHKISIQVAAAI
;
A
#
# COMPACT_ATOMS: atom_id res chain seq x y z
N MET A 1 -34.76 21.60 -11.39
CA MET A 1 -34.31 21.30 -11.43
C MET A 1 -33.48 21.06 -11.25
N GLN A 2 -32.96 20.70 -11.06
CA GLN A 2 -32.11 20.38 -10.81
C GLN A 2 -31.21 20.55 -11.55
N PRO A 3 -30.89 21.14 -11.92
CA PRO A 3 -29.87 21.29 -12.67
C PRO A 3 -28.76 21.65 -12.09
N THR A 4 -28.88 22.43 -11.30
CA THR A 4 -27.72 22.74 -10.76
C THR A 4 -27.18 21.58 -10.20
N ARG A 5 -27.94 20.76 -9.78
CA ARG A 5 -27.42 19.59 -9.35
C ARG A 5 -26.46 19.07 -10.31
N ASN A 6 -26.57 19.49 -11.43
CA ASN A 6 -25.75 18.98 -12.40
C ASN A 6 -24.37 19.37 -12.33
N GLU A 7 -24.07 20.54 -11.88
CA GLU A 7 -22.71 20.93 -11.80
C GLU A 7 -21.92 20.00 -10.98
N SER A 8 -22.42 19.63 -9.80
CA SER A 8 -21.65 18.76 -8.95
C SER A 8 -21.56 17.36 -9.52
N THR A 9 -22.57 16.90 -10.26
CA THR A 9 -22.54 15.57 -10.82
C THR A 9 -21.71 15.49 -12.08
N THR A 10 -21.45 16.62 -12.76
CA THR A 10 -20.65 16.59 -13.96
C THR A 10 -19.17 16.86 -13.72
N LYS A 11 -18.85 17.41 -12.58
CA LYS A 11 -17.44 17.64 -12.27
C LYS A 11 -16.79 16.34 -11.82
N ARG A 12 -15.62 16.09 -12.35
CA ARG A 12 -14.84 14.93 -11.92
C ARG A 12 -14.01 15.30 -10.71
N PRO A 13 -13.89 14.39 -9.74
CA PRO A 13 -12.99 14.63 -8.62
C PRO A 13 -11.56 14.82 -9.10
N PRO A 14 -10.79 15.66 -8.44
CA PRO A 14 -9.39 15.83 -8.82
C PRO A 14 -8.58 14.58 -8.49
N VAL A 15 -7.50 14.40 -9.21
CA VAL A 15 -6.52 13.34 -8.93
C VAL A 15 -5.35 14.00 -8.22
N ARG A 16 -5.08 13.57 -7.00
CA ARG A 16 -3.94 14.06 -6.23
C ARG A 16 -2.86 13.00 -6.20
N ARG A 17 -1.61 13.41 -6.30
CA ARG A 17 -0.48 12.49 -6.31
C ARG A 17 0.54 12.85 -5.24
N GLU A 18 1.10 11.81 -4.62
CA GLU A 18 2.28 11.93 -3.76
C GLU A 18 3.44 11.42 -4.59
N PRO A 19 4.25 12.31 -5.17
CA PRO A 19 5.25 11.90 -6.13
C PRO A 19 6.41 11.14 -5.48
N LEU A 20 6.95 10.17 -6.19
CA LEU A 20 8.15 9.44 -5.79
C LEU A 20 9.31 9.90 -6.64
N ASP A 21 9.18 9.83 -7.94
CA ASP A 21 10.19 10.27 -8.87
C ASP A 21 9.52 10.79 -10.15
N ARG A 22 10.29 10.98 -11.20
CA ARG A 22 9.83 11.56 -12.44
C ARG A 22 8.74 10.76 -13.13
N SER A 23 8.74 9.45 -12.97
CA SER A 23 7.85 8.56 -13.72
C SER A 23 6.86 7.80 -12.84
N SER A 24 6.89 7.99 -11.52
CA SER A 24 5.98 7.28 -10.64
C SER A 24 5.61 8.07 -9.40
N SER A 25 4.51 7.69 -8.78
CA SER A 25 4.03 8.27 -7.53
C SER A 25 4.03 7.19 -6.45
N ASP A 26 4.28 7.60 -5.19
CA ASP A 26 4.12 6.72 -4.05
C ASP A 26 2.66 6.41 -3.82
N ALA A 27 1.79 7.37 -4.10
CA ALA A 27 0.36 7.18 -3.95
C ALA A 27 -0.40 8.07 -4.92
N VAL A 28 -1.59 7.62 -5.28
CA VAL A 28 -2.54 8.41 -6.07
C VAL A 28 -3.85 8.40 -5.32
N ILE A 29 -4.42 9.58 -5.10
CA ILE A 29 -5.66 9.74 -4.36
C ILE A 29 -6.73 10.21 -5.33
N HIS A 30 -7.83 9.51 -5.37
CA HIS A 30 -8.94 9.86 -6.23
C HIS A 30 -10.24 9.40 -5.59
N ASP A 31 -11.18 10.33 -5.50
CA ASP A 31 -12.55 10.05 -5.08
C ASP A 31 -12.64 9.22 -3.78
N GLY A 32 -11.93 9.68 -2.75
CA GLY A 32 -12.00 9.06 -1.43
C GLY A 32 -11.16 7.81 -1.23
N THR A 33 -10.33 7.46 -2.21
CA THR A 33 -9.45 6.29 -2.11
C THR A 33 -8.01 6.68 -2.39
N ALA A 34 -7.11 6.18 -1.55
CA ALA A 34 -5.68 6.31 -1.76
C ALA A 34 -5.15 4.97 -2.30
N TYR A 35 -4.54 5.01 -3.47
CA TYR A 35 -3.90 3.87 -4.09
C TYR A 35 -2.40 3.99 -3.83
N ILE A 36 -1.88 3.13 -2.97
CA ILE A 36 -0.48 3.20 -2.52
C ILE A 36 0.35 2.25 -3.37
N ALA A 37 1.39 2.77 -4.01
CA ALA A 37 2.28 1.94 -4.80
C ALA A 37 2.99 0.90 -3.92
N ALA A 38 3.42 -0.20 -4.53
CA ALA A 38 4.12 -1.24 -3.80
C ALA A 38 5.37 -0.66 -3.14
N GLN A 39 5.45 -0.80 -1.83
CA GLN A 39 6.61 -0.36 -1.07
C GLN A 39 7.62 -1.49 -1.01
N VAL A 40 8.88 -1.14 -1.07
CA VAL A 40 10.00 -2.09 -1.06
C VAL A 40 10.89 -1.81 0.14
N PRO A 41 11.67 -2.81 0.60
CA PRO A 41 12.51 -2.62 1.78
C PRO A 41 13.64 -1.62 1.53
N ASP A 42 14.15 -1.03 2.60
CA ASP A 42 15.38 -0.26 2.52
C ASP A 42 16.54 -1.16 2.13
N ASP A 43 17.55 -0.56 1.50
CA ASP A 43 18.74 -1.30 1.09
C ASP A 43 19.51 -1.78 2.32
N GLY A 44 20.23 -2.89 2.14
CA GLY A 44 21.14 -3.42 3.16
C GLY A 44 20.48 -4.34 4.18
N LEU A 45 19.17 -4.51 4.15
CA LEU A 45 18.47 -5.41 5.07
C LEU A 45 18.57 -6.84 4.55
N ALA A 46 18.98 -7.77 5.42
CA ALA A 46 19.28 -9.14 5.00
C ALA A 46 18.15 -10.13 5.30
N THR A 47 17.41 -9.95 6.38
CA THR A 47 16.41 -10.93 6.79
C THR A 47 15.03 -10.57 6.28
N VAL A 48 14.18 -11.59 6.13
CA VAL A 48 12.78 -11.41 5.76
C VAL A 48 12.07 -10.52 6.79
N ALA A 49 12.35 -10.75 8.07
CA ALA A 49 11.73 -9.99 9.14
C ALA A 49 12.09 -8.50 9.05
N GLU A 50 13.36 -8.19 8.86
CA GLU A 50 13.80 -6.80 8.73
C GLU A 50 13.19 -6.13 7.51
N GLN A 51 13.18 -6.82 6.39
CA GLN A 51 12.61 -6.29 5.16
C GLN A 51 11.11 -6.05 5.29
N THR A 52 10.40 -6.98 5.90
CA THR A 52 8.96 -6.82 6.10
C THR A 52 8.67 -5.62 7.00
N GLN A 53 9.40 -5.46 8.09
CA GLN A 53 9.21 -4.33 8.98
C GLN A 53 9.49 -3.01 8.25
N SER A 54 10.53 -2.96 7.45
CA SER A 54 10.84 -1.78 6.65
C SER A 54 9.68 -1.40 5.72
N VAL A 55 9.10 -2.38 5.03
CA VAL A 55 7.98 -2.14 4.14
C VAL A 55 6.75 -1.65 4.91
N LEU A 56 6.45 -2.25 6.07
CA LEU A 56 5.30 -1.84 6.88
C LEU A 56 5.48 -0.42 7.42
N ASP A 57 6.69 -0.05 7.83
CA ASP A 57 6.98 1.30 8.29
C ASP A 57 6.78 2.31 7.16
N LYS A 58 7.19 1.96 5.95
CA LYS A 58 6.98 2.82 4.78
C LYS A 58 5.51 2.98 4.45
N LEU A 59 4.74 1.90 4.56
CA LEU A 59 3.30 1.97 4.35
C LEU A 59 2.65 2.94 5.35
N ASP A 60 3.02 2.85 6.62
CA ASP A 60 2.50 3.77 7.63
C ASP A 60 2.81 5.22 7.25
N ALA A 61 4.01 5.50 6.79
CA ALA A 61 4.41 6.86 6.42
C ALA A 61 3.63 7.38 5.21
N VAL A 62 3.49 6.56 4.17
CA VAL A 62 2.75 6.98 2.97
C VAL A 62 1.27 7.16 3.27
N LEU A 63 0.68 6.26 4.05
CA LEU A 63 -0.72 6.38 4.47
C LEU A 63 -0.96 7.69 5.22
N ALA A 64 -0.05 8.04 6.12
CA ALA A 64 -0.15 9.30 6.86
C ALA A 64 -0.09 10.52 5.94
N ARG A 65 0.79 10.49 4.94
CA ARG A 65 0.87 11.60 3.97
C ARG A 65 -0.41 11.71 3.15
N CYS A 66 -1.13 10.62 2.97
CA CYS A 66 -2.41 10.62 2.26
C CYS A 66 -3.58 11.02 3.14
N GLY A 67 -3.36 11.26 4.43
CA GLY A 67 -4.43 11.64 5.35
C GLY A 67 -5.25 10.47 5.84
N THR A 68 -4.71 9.27 5.84
CA THR A 68 -5.41 8.07 6.27
C THR A 68 -4.47 7.20 7.13
N SER A 69 -4.88 5.97 7.39
CA SER A 69 -4.09 5.05 8.19
C SER A 69 -4.44 3.61 7.85
N LYS A 70 -3.68 2.69 8.41
CA LYS A 70 -3.90 1.25 8.22
C LYS A 70 -5.29 0.80 8.70
N ARG A 71 -5.94 1.58 9.53
CA ARG A 71 -7.31 1.25 9.99
C ARG A 71 -8.35 1.37 8.88
N LYS A 72 -8.01 2.02 7.80
CA LYS A 72 -8.91 2.22 6.66
C LYS A 72 -8.46 1.49 5.42
N LEU A 73 -7.62 0.47 5.57
CA LEU A 73 -7.19 -0.35 4.45
C LEU A 73 -8.36 -1.09 3.83
N LEU A 74 -8.43 -1.07 2.52
CA LEU A 74 -9.45 -1.77 1.74
C LEU A 74 -8.87 -3.07 1.19
N THR A 75 -7.71 -3.01 0.56
CA THR A 75 -7.06 -4.17 -0.04
C THR A 75 -5.56 -4.11 0.17
N ALA A 76 -4.94 -5.27 0.16
CA ALA A 76 -3.49 -5.40 0.20
C ALA A 76 -3.04 -6.57 -0.66
N THR A 77 -1.94 -6.40 -1.36
CA THR A 77 -1.27 -7.48 -2.08
C THR A 77 0.15 -7.60 -1.56
N VAL A 78 0.46 -8.78 -1.05
CA VAL A 78 1.78 -9.08 -0.48
C VAL A 78 2.52 -9.93 -1.51
N TYR A 79 3.63 -9.38 -2.02
CA TYR A 79 4.47 -10.06 -2.98
C TYR A 79 5.69 -10.61 -2.25
N CYS A 80 5.93 -11.92 -2.38
CA CYS A 80 7.12 -12.56 -1.82
C CYS A 80 7.94 -13.16 -2.93
N ALA A 81 9.25 -13.02 -2.83
CA ALA A 81 10.16 -13.59 -3.83
C ALA A 81 10.19 -15.12 -3.77
N ASP A 82 9.83 -15.69 -2.63
CA ASP A 82 9.83 -17.14 -2.43
C ASP A 82 8.72 -17.50 -1.44
N SER A 83 7.96 -18.55 -1.72
CA SER A 83 6.86 -18.99 -0.86
C SER A 83 7.31 -19.35 0.55
N ARG A 84 8.58 -19.72 0.72
CA ARG A 84 9.14 -20.04 2.04
C ARG A 84 9.11 -18.86 3.00
N HIS A 85 8.96 -17.65 2.48
CA HIS A 85 8.96 -16.44 3.31
C HIS A 85 7.57 -16.08 3.86
N PHE A 86 6.50 -16.73 3.37
CA PHE A 86 5.15 -16.33 3.75
C PHE A 86 4.89 -16.38 5.24
N ASP A 87 5.36 -17.43 5.93
CA ASP A 87 5.09 -17.55 7.36
C ASP A 87 5.69 -16.40 8.16
N GLU A 88 6.93 -16.03 7.84
CA GLU A 88 7.63 -14.98 8.54
C GLU A 88 7.02 -13.61 8.22
N VAL A 89 6.67 -13.38 6.97
CA VAL A 89 5.99 -12.16 6.53
C VAL A 89 4.63 -12.06 7.23
N ASN A 90 3.90 -13.17 7.29
CA ASN A 90 2.57 -13.18 7.86
C ASN A 90 2.59 -12.87 9.36
N THR A 91 3.62 -13.31 10.06
CA THR A 91 3.79 -13.00 11.48
C THR A 91 3.87 -11.47 11.69
N ARG A 92 4.64 -10.79 10.84
CA ARG A 92 4.77 -9.33 10.93
C ARG A 92 3.51 -8.61 10.47
N TRP A 93 2.90 -9.12 9.41
CA TRP A 93 1.64 -8.57 8.89
C TRP A 93 0.54 -8.65 9.95
N ASP A 94 0.38 -9.80 10.60
CA ASP A 94 -0.64 -10.01 11.62
C ASP A 94 -0.44 -9.08 12.82
N ALA A 95 0.81 -8.77 13.15
CA ALA A 95 1.11 -7.84 14.24
C ALA A 95 0.85 -6.39 13.86
N TRP A 96 0.86 -6.06 12.58
CA TRP A 96 0.72 -4.70 12.09
C TRP A 96 -0.73 -4.35 11.74
N VAL A 97 -1.45 -5.26 11.09
CA VAL A 97 -2.81 -4.99 10.61
C VAL A 97 -3.79 -4.92 11.78
N PRO A 98 -4.76 -3.97 11.75
CA PRO A 98 -5.80 -3.95 12.77
C PRO A 98 -6.70 -5.18 12.60
N TRP A 99 -6.68 -6.06 13.56
CA TRP A 99 -7.34 -7.35 13.41
C TRP A 99 -8.87 -7.29 13.48
N HIS A 100 -9.43 -6.17 13.93
CA HIS A 100 -10.88 -5.94 13.88
C HIS A 100 -11.33 -5.41 12.51
N ASP A 101 -10.42 -4.80 11.76
CA ASP A 101 -10.74 -4.16 10.48
C ASP A 101 -9.71 -4.54 9.41
N PRO A 102 -9.53 -5.85 9.15
CA PRO A 102 -8.51 -6.26 8.19
C PRO A 102 -8.94 -5.96 6.76
N PRO A 103 -7.99 -5.65 5.87
CA PRO A 103 -8.29 -5.50 4.45
C PRO A 103 -8.49 -6.85 3.78
N GLY A 104 -9.07 -6.83 2.57
CA GLY A 104 -8.93 -7.98 1.70
C GLY A 104 -7.45 -8.12 1.34
N CYS A 105 -6.90 -9.31 1.52
CA CYS A 105 -5.46 -9.52 1.35
C CYS A 105 -5.18 -10.74 0.50
N GLN A 106 -4.18 -10.62 -0.39
CA GLN A 106 -3.74 -11.74 -1.21
C GLN A 106 -2.23 -11.82 -1.21
N TYR A 107 -1.71 -13.03 -1.31
CA TYR A 107 -0.30 -13.30 -1.33
C TYR A 107 0.11 -13.84 -2.69
N VAL A 108 1.16 -13.28 -3.27
CA VAL A 108 1.63 -13.63 -4.61
C VAL A 108 3.13 -13.92 -4.54
N VAL A 109 3.55 -15.04 -5.11
CA VAL A 109 4.97 -15.31 -5.32
C VAL A 109 5.35 -14.65 -6.63
N ALA A 110 6.34 -13.77 -6.61
CA ALA A 110 6.76 -13.04 -7.79
C ALA A 110 8.23 -12.71 -7.72
N LYS A 111 8.84 -12.63 -8.88
CA LYS A 111 10.20 -12.14 -8.99
C LYS A 111 10.15 -10.62 -8.81
N LEU A 112 10.85 -10.10 -7.81
CA LEU A 112 10.86 -8.68 -7.53
C LEU A 112 11.94 -7.98 -8.34
N ARG A 113 11.81 -6.65 -8.45
CA ARG A 113 12.69 -5.87 -9.31
C ARG A 113 14.15 -5.98 -8.90
N LYS A 114 14.42 -5.85 -7.59
CA LYS A 114 15.78 -6.04 -7.08
C LYS A 114 15.91 -7.45 -6.55
N ARG A 115 17.05 -8.06 -6.85
CA ARG A 115 17.32 -9.44 -6.51
C ARG A 115 17.32 -9.71 -5.01
N GLU A 116 17.80 -8.75 -4.23
CA GLU A 116 17.88 -8.87 -2.77
C GLU A 116 16.56 -8.62 -2.07
N HIS A 117 15.57 -8.10 -2.75
CA HIS A 117 14.27 -7.86 -2.13
C HIS A 117 13.49 -9.17 -2.01
N LYS A 118 13.00 -9.44 -0.80
CA LYS A 118 12.24 -10.65 -0.48
C LYS A 118 10.75 -10.39 -0.39
N ILE A 119 10.36 -9.12 -0.23
CA ILE A 119 8.98 -8.72 0.05
C ILE A 119 8.69 -7.36 -0.57
N SER A 120 7.46 -7.19 -1.02
CA SER A 120 6.90 -5.89 -1.40
C SER A 120 5.42 -5.93 -1.10
N ILE A 121 4.84 -4.80 -0.69
CA ILE A 121 3.41 -4.75 -0.36
C ILE A 121 2.77 -3.53 -1.00
N GLN A 122 1.64 -3.75 -1.66
CA GLN A 122 0.82 -2.74 -2.27
C GLN A 122 -0.52 -2.70 -1.55
N VAL A 123 -1.04 -1.51 -1.25
CA VAL A 123 -2.33 -1.39 -0.56
C VAL A 123 -3.19 -0.31 -1.19
N ALA A 124 -4.49 -0.37 -0.91
CA ALA A 124 -5.41 0.72 -1.14
C ALA A 124 -6.18 0.99 0.15
N ALA A 125 -6.46 2.24 0.43
CA ALA A 125 -7.12 2.65 1.66
C ALA A 125 -8.17 3.71 1.39
N ALA A 126 -9.22 3.72 2.19
CA ALA A 126 -10.18 4.82 2.19
C ALA A 126 -9.58 6.03 2.91
N ILE A 127 -10.06 7.19 2.57
CA ILE A 127 -9.67 8.43 3.24
C ILE A 127 -10.79 8.96 4.10
#